data_d7fabc196c23881ea2fcb4b5cfb422d3
#
_entry.id   d7fabc196c23881ea2fcb4b5cfb422d3
#
_cell.length_a   1.000
_cell.length_b   1.000
_cell.length_c   1.000
_cell.angle_alpha   90.00
_cell.angle_beta   90.00
_cell.angle_gamma   90.00
#
_symmetry.space_group_name_H-M   'P 1'
#
loop_
_entity.id
_entity.type
_entity.pdbx_description
1 polymer ?
#
loop_
_entity_poly.entity_id
_entity_poly.type
_entity_poly.pdbx_seq_one_letter_code
_entity_poly.pdbx_strand_id
1 'polypeptide(L)' 'MTSTALPVPEDTSVLGAHMRDGGTAFGLWAPRATRVELALVDEDRNQTNHDMTRDDDGVWTVFVGGVGAEQRYGFRVHG' A
#
# COMPACT_ATOMS: atom_id res chain seq x y z
N MET A 1 10.14 -12.53 -6.00
CA MET A 1 9.85 -11.51 -6.96
C MET A 1 9.65 -10.16 -6.32
N THR A 2 10.13 -9.16 -6.96
CA THR A 2 10.06 -7.82 -6.42
C THR A 2 8.70 -7.20 -6.69
N SER A 3 8.09 -6.64 -5.68
CA SER A 3 6.88 -5.85 -5.89
C SER A 3 7.25 -4.60 -6.67
N THR A 4 6.34 -4.16 -7.52
CA THR A 4 6.55 -2.94 -8.27
C THR A 4 5.91 -1.79 -7.52
N ALA A 5 6.70 -1.08 -6.75
CA ALA A 5 6.22 0.09 -6.05
C ALA A 5 6.13 1.26 -7.01
N LEU A 6 5.10 2.06 -6.86
CA LEU A 6 4.99 3.31 -7.59
C LEU A 6 5.96 4.32 -7.00
N PRO A 7 6.43 5.30 -7.80
CA PRO A 7 7.31 6.34 -7.26
C PRO A 7 6.64 7.08 -6.10
N VAL A 8 7.39 7.29 -5.03
CA VAL A 8 6.91 8.01 -3.86
C VAL A 8 7.83 9.19 -3.55
N PRO A 9 7.32 10.23 -2.87
CA PRO A 9 8.14 11.38 -2.46
C PRO A 9 9.30 10.96 -1.55
N GLU A 10 10.37 11.75 -1.54
CA GLU A 10 11.56 11.47 -0.74
C GLU A 10 11.29 11.36 0.76
N ASP A 11 10.30 12.08 1.26
CA ASP A 11 9.93 12.03 2.68
C ASP A 11 8.92 10.92 2.98
N THR A 12 8.86 9.92 2.14
CA THR A 12 7.96 8.79 2.28
C THR A 12 8.78 7.51 2.44
N SER A 13 8.37 6.66 3.36
CA SER A 13 9.01 5.37 3.59
C SER A 13 8.00 4.25 3.50
N VAL A 14 8.30 3.25 2.69
CA VAL A 14 7.48 2.06 2.59
C VAL A 14 7.77 1.18 3.80
N LEU A 15 6.76 0.93 4.61
CA LEU A 15 6.89 0.09 5.79
C LEU A 15 6.69 -1.38 5.46
N GLY A 16 6.12 -1.67 4.30
CA GLY A 16 6.03 -3.02 3.77
C GLY A 16 4.66 -3.63 3.86
N ALA A 17 4.63 -4.93 3.60
CA ALA A 17 3.41 -5.72 3.61
C ALA A 17 3.61 -6.86 4.61
N HIS A 18 2.63 -7.05 5.49
CA HIS A 18 2.70 -8.08 6.51
C HIS A 18 1.50 -9.01 6.38
N MET A 19 1.78 -10.28 6.19
CA MET A 19 0.72 -11.28 6.08
C MET A 19 0.09 -11.50 7.45
N ARG A 20 -1.23 -11.57 7.45
CA ARG A 20 -2.02 -11.86 8.63
C ARG A 20 -3.07 -12.89 8.27
N ASP A 21 -3.77 -13.41 9.27
CA ASP A 21 -4.85 -14.35 9.03
C ASP A 21 -5.90 -13.71 8.13
N GLY A 22 -6.12 -14.31 6.98
CA GLY A 22 -7.14 -13.87 6.05
C GLY A 22 -6.74 -12.78 5.06
N GLY A 23 -5.49 -12.28 5.11
CA GLY A 23 -5.08 -11.24 4.16
C GLY A 23 -3.73 -10.64 4.47
N THR A 24 -3.51 -9.43 3.99
CA THR A 24 -2.24 -8.72 4.16
C THR A 24 -2.48 -7.29 4.59
N ALA A 25 -1.70 -6.84 5.56
CA ALA A 25 -1.70 -5.45 6.02
C ALA A 25 -0.55 -4.71 5.34
N PHE A 26 -0.86 -3.55 4.77
CA PHE A 26 0.12 -2.71 4.09
C PHE A 26 0.31 -1.42 4.86
N GLY A 27 1.56 -0.94 4.89
CA GLY A 27 1.89 0.28 5.60
C GLY A 27 2.83 1.18 4.83
N LEU A 28 2.61 2.48 4.96
CA LEU A 28 3.41 3.51 4.31
C LEU A 28 3.47 4.73 5.22
N TRP A 29 4.68 5.24 5.48
CA TRP A 29 4.84 6.49 6.19
C TRP A 29 4.90 7.62 5.18
N ALA A 30 3.93 8.52 5.23
CA ALA A 30 3.83 9.65 4.32
C ALA A 30 3.16 10.83 5.05
N PRO A 31 3.89 11.50 5.93
CA PRO A 31 3.30 12.49 6.84
C PRO A 31 2.73 13.71 6.12
N ARG A 32 3.19 13.99 4.91
CA ARG A 32 2.72 15.14 4.13
C ARG A 32 1.66 14.82 3.11
N ALA A 33 1.33 13.55 2.97
CA ALA A 33 0.32 13.15 2.00
C ALA A 33 -1.07 13.59 2.46
N THR A 34 -1.91 13.96 1.50
CA THR A 34 -3.30 14.26 1.76
C THR A 34 -4.17 13.04 1.56
N ARG A 35 -3.67 12.09 0.74
CA ARG A 35 -4.36 10.85 0.46
C ARG A 35 -3.35 9.82 -0.02
N VAL A 36 -3.53 8.58 0.40
CA VAL A 36 -2.73 7.48 -0.09
C VAL A 36 -3.66 6.34 -0.49
N GLU A 37 -3.39 5.76 -1.65
CA GLU A 37 -4.12 4.60 -2.14
C GLU A 37 -3.15 3.46 -2.33
N LEU A 38 -3.59 2.25 -1.95
CA LEU A 38 -2.89 1.02 -2.28
C LEU A 38 -3.42 0.52 -3.61
N ALA A 39 -2.55 0.33 -4.58
CA ALA A 39 -2.91 -0.23 -5.88
C ALA A 39 -2.49 -1.69 -5.92
N LEU A 40 -3.44 -2.56 -6.17
CA LEU A 40 -3.19 -4.00 -6.32
C LEU A 40 -3.40 -4.39 -7.78
N VAL A 41 -2.48 -5.17 -8.32
CA VAL A 41 -2.56 -5.63 -9.71
C VAL A 41 -2.58 -7.14 -9.71
N ASP A 42 -3.62 -7.72 -10.29
CA ASP A 42 -3.77 -9.17 -10.37
C ASP A 42 -3.06 -9.74 -11.61
N GLU A 43 -3.16 -11.05 -11.80
CA GLU A 43 -2.53 -11.74 -12.93
C GLU A 43 -3.09 -11.30 -14.27
N ASP A 44 -4.33 -10.86 -14.31
CA ASP A 44 -4.99 -10.38 -15.52
C ASP A 44 -4.73 -8.90 -15.76
N ARG A 45 -3.85 -8.29 -14.97
CA ARG A 45 -3.49 -6.87 -15.03
C ARG A 45 -4.64 -5.94 -14.65
N ASN A 46 -5.61 -6.43 -13.93
CA ASN A 46 -6.66 -5.59 -13.38
C ASN A 46 -6.13 -4.91 -12.13
N GLN A 47 -6.29 -3.61 -12.07
CA GLN A 47 -5.85 -2.82 -10.93
C GLN A 47 -7.04 -2.48 -10.03
N THR A 48 -6.86 -2.69 -8.74
CA THR A 48 -7.84 -2.31 -7.73
C THR A 48 -7.17 -1.37 -6.76
N ASN A 49 -7.81 -0.24 -6.48
CA ASN A 49 -7.27 0.76 -5.56
C ASN A 49 -8.05 0.73 -4.24
N HIS A 50 -7.31 0.79 -3.15
CA HIS A 50 -7.88 0.81 -1.80
C HIS A 50 -7.38 2.05 -1.07
N ASP A 51 -8.29 2.84 -0.52
CA ASP A 51 -7.90 4.00 0.26
C ASP A 51 -7.25 3.55 1.56
N MET A 52 -6.15 4.17 1.91
CA MET A 52 -5.45 3.92 3.16
C MET A 52 -5.88 4.92 4.22
N THR A 53 -5.77 4.53 5.47
CA THR A 53 -6.13 5.36 6.61
C THR A 53 -4.87 5.86 7.30
N ARG A 54 -4.82 7.16 7.56
CA ARG A 54 -3.68 7.79 8.21
C ARG A 54 -3.88 7.82 9.73
N ASP A 55 -2.82 7.48 10.46
CA ASP A 55 -2.80 7.65 11.91
C ASP A 55 -2.17 9.00 12.29
N ASP A 56 -2.04 9.24 13.59
CA ASP A 56 -1.51 10.51 14.08
C ASP A 56 -0.02 10.72 13.79
N ASP A 57 0.70 9.65 13.49
CA ASP A 57 2.13 9.72 13.21
C ASP A 57 2.44 9.84 11.72
N GLY A 58 1.41 9.92 10.90
CA GLY A 58 1.59 10.01 9.46
C GLY A 58 1.77 8.66 8.78
N VAL A 59 1.43 7.59 9.46
CA VAL A 59 1.49 6.24 8.91
C VAL A 59 0.14 5.89 8.29
N TRP A 60 0.19 5.49 7.03
CA TRP A 60 -1.00 5.08 6.29
C TRP A 60 -1.04 3.55 6.26
N THR A 61 -2.18 2.99 6.58
CA THR A 61 -2.34 1.54 6.63
C THR A 61 -3.64 1.11 5.98
N VAL A 62 -3.64 -0.13 5.50
CA VAL A 62 -4.85 -0.79 5.02
C VAL A 62 -4.66 -2.29 5.11
N PHE A 63 -5.73 -2.99 5.48
CA PHE A 63 -5.76 -4.44 5.46
C PHE A 63 -6.64 -4.90 4.31
N VAL A 64 -6.13 -5.79 3.48
CA VAL A 64 -6.89 -6.32 2.35
C VAL A 64 -7.01 -7.83 2.51
N GLY A 65 -8.25 -8.30 2.64
CA GLY A 65 -8.51 -9.72 2.76
C GLY A 65 -8.27 -10.47 1.46
N GLY A 66 -7.84 -11.73 1.57
CA GLY A 66 -7.65 -12.58 0.42
C GLY A 66 -6.39 -12.32 -0.39
N VAL A 67 -5.51 -11.43 0.08
CA VAL A 67 -4.28 -11.08 -0.63
C VAL A 67 -3.12 -11.87 -0.06
N GLY A 68 -2.40 -12.57 -0.92
CA GLY A 68 -1.23 -13.36 -0.53
C GLY A 68 0.09 -12.64 -0.74
N ALA A 69 1.18 -13.33 -0.38
CA ALA A 69 2.52 -12.74 -0.40
C ALA A 69 3.03 -12.39 -1.80
N GLU A 70 2.49 -13.02 -2.83
CA GLU A 70 2.94 -12.78 -4.21
C GLU A 70 2.14 -11.70 -4.92
N GLN A 71 1.24 -11.05 -4.21
CA GLN A 71 0.42 -9.99 -4.80
C GLN A 71 1.29 -8.80 -5.21
N ARG A 72 1.12 -8.34 -6.44
CA ARG A 72 1.79 -7.13 -6.91
C ARG A 72 1.05 -5.91 -6.38
N TYR A 73 1.80 -4.95 -5.89
CA TYR A 73 1.19 -3.75 -5.33
C TYR A 73 2.09 -2.53 -5.47
N GLY A 74 1.49 -1.37 -5.32
CA GLY A 74 2.19 -0.12 -5.25
C GLY A 74 1.36 0.89 -4.49
N PHE A 75 1.93 2.06 -4.26
CA PHE A 75 1.24 3.12 -3.52
C PHE A 75 1.07 4.34 -4.42
N ARG A 76 -0.10 4.96 -4.33
CA ARG A 76 -0.36 6.23 -5.00
C ARG A 76 -0.47 7.30 -3.92
N VAL A 77 0.50 8.20 -3.89
CA VAL A 77 0.59 9.24 -2.87
C VAL A 77 0.15 10.57 -3.46
N HIS A 78 -0.82 11.21 -2.81
CA HIS A 78 -1.35 12.51 -3.21
C HIS A 78 -0.96 13.53 -2.15
N GLY A 79 -0.45 14.66 -2.58
CA GLY A 79 -0.04 15.64 -1.60
C GLY A 79 0.03 17.07 -2.11
#